data_00acd5844df96961d07c68ae52c388b3
#
_entry.id   00acd5844df96961d07c68ae52c388b3
#
_cell.length_a   1.000
_cell.length_b   1.000
_cell.length_c   1.000
_cell.angle_alpha   90.00
_cell.angle_beta   90.00
_cell.angle_gamma   90.00
#
_symmetry.space_group_name_H-M   'P 1'
#
loop_
_entity.id
_entity.type
_entity.pdbx_description
1 polymer ?
#
loop_
_entity_poly.entity_id
_entity_poly.type
_entity_poly.pdbx_seq_one_letter_code
_entity_poly.pdbx_strand_id
1 'polypeptide(L)'
;RRELVTLAAISVAFSAPTTYILYAAYDYIGVGLSTTLHFLYPMFTVLFAWMLFKQKPDKVKIIALMLATSGVALATGNSDSFALSGIILAVASAVTYAGYLLGIEQTSVHKMDSMKAMFYMCIFCGMTVSLFDLPRGNIVYALEPLVLLYTFILSVANSAFAYVLLIVGVKL
;
A
#
# COMPACT_ATOMS: atom_id res chain seq x y z
N ARG A 1 -20.65 11.45 -7.33
CA ARG A 1 -19.99 12.54 -6.59
C ARG A 1 -19.63 12.11 -5.16
N ARG A 2 -20.52 11.49 -4.42
CA ARG A 2 -20.30 11.07 -3.02
C ARG A 2 -19.17 10.05 -2.92
N GLU A 3 -19.13 9.08 -3.82
CA GLU A 3 -18.08 8.05 -3.90
C GLU A 3 -16.69 8.65 -4.16
N LEU A 4 -16.60 9.66 -5.05
CA LEU A 4 -15.32 10.34 -5.32
C LEU A 4 -14.81 11.12 -4.11
N VAL A 5 -15.69 11.78 -3.36
CA VAL A 5 -15.31 12.49 -2.14
C VAL A 5 -14.82 11.50 -1.07
N THR A 6 -15.52 10.37 -0.93
CA THR A 6 -15.10 9.31 0.00
C THR A 6 -13.75 8.71 -0.42
N LEU A 7 -13.58 8.46 -1.72
CA LEU A 7 -12.30 7.95 -2.25
C LEU A 7 -11.16 8.95 -2.03
N ALA A 8 -11.42 10.25 -2.26
CA ALA A 8 -10.43 11.30 -1.99
C ALA A 8 -10.06 11.34 -0.50
N ALA A 9 -11.03 11.27 0.40
CA ALA A 9 -10.79 11.23 1.84
C ALA A 9 -9.96 10.01 2.25
N ILE A 10 -10.27 8.82 1.73
CA ILE A 10 -9.51 7.59 1.99
C ILE A 10 -8.08 7.71 1.43
N SER A 11 -7.92 8.26 0.22
CA SER A 11 -6.61 8.43 -0.40
C SER A 11 -5.73 9.38 0.40
N VAL A 12 -6.27 10.52 0.84
CA VAL A 12 -5.54 11.51 1.64
C VAL A 12 -5.22 10.98 3.03
N ALA A 13 -6.18 10.31 3.69
CA ALA A 13 -6.03 9.86 5.08
C ALA A 13 -5.15 8.61 5.22
N PHE A 14 -5.14 7.73 4.21
CA PHE A 14 -4.49 6.44 4.31
C PHE A 14 -3.50 6.15 3.18
N SER A 15 -3.87 6.29 1.91
CA SER A 15 -3.02 5.89 0.78
C SER A 15 -1.77 6.76 0.68
N ALA A 16 -1.89 8.09 0.75
CA ALA A 16 -0.76 8.99 0.67
C ALA A 16 0.18 8.85 1.90
N PRO A 17 -0.30 8.81 3.15
CA PRO A 17 0.55 8.50 4.30
C PRO A 17 1.25 7.16 4.20
N THR A 18 0.57 6.10 3.71
CA THR A 18 1.19 4.80 3.49
C THR A 18 2.41 4.90 2.58
N THR A 19 2.25 5.55 1.44
CA THR A 19 3.34 5.73 0.45
C THR A 19 4.49 6.52 1.06
N TYR A 20 4.19 7.63 1.72
CA TYR A 20 5.19 8.49 2.33
C TYR A 20 5.98 7.79 3.45
N ILE A 21 5.28 7.12 4.36
CA ILE A 21 5.89 6.41 5.50
C ILE A 21 6.72 5.21 5.00
N LEU A 22 6.23 4.49 3.98
CA LEU A 22 6.95 3.36 3.40
C LEU A 22 8.26 3.81 2.73
N TYR A 23 8.21 4.88 1.95
CA TYR A 23 9.42 5.42 1.30
C TYR A 23 10.42 5.96 2.34
N ALA A 24 9.94 6.61 3.39
CA ALA A 24 10.80 7.01 4.50
C ALA A 24 11.47 5.80 5.19
N ALA A 25 10.81 4.65 5.26
CA ALA A 25 11.42 3.43 5.80
C ALA A 25 12.57 2.90 4.92
N TYR A 26 12.52 3.14 3.60
CA TYR A 26 13.58 2.69 2.67
C TYR A 26 14.94 3.29 2.99
N ASP A 27 14.97 4.52 3.48
CA ASP A 27 16.22 5.22 3.85
C ASP A 27 16.89 4.59 5.07
N TYR A 28 16.14 3.91 5.94
CA TYR A 28 16.65 3.31 7.17
C TYR A 28 17.02 1.83 7.04
N ILE A 29 16.20 1.04 6.36
CA ILE A 29 16.34 -0.43 6.32
C ILE A 29 16.33 -1.00 4.89
N GLY A 30 16.36 -0.13 3.90
CA GLY A 30 16.36 -0.51 2.50
C GLY A 30 14.98 -0.97 1.99
N VAL A 31 14.84 -1.06 0.66
CA VAL A 31 13.58 -1.37 -0.02
C VAL A 31 13.09 -2.79 0.30
N GLY A 32 14.00 -3.78 0.29
CA GLY A 32 13.64 -5.19 0.47
C GLY A 32 13.02 -5.47 1.84
N LEU A 33 13.66 -5.04 2.92
CA LEU A 33 13.16 -5.26 4.28
C LEU A 33 11.91 -4.45 4.56
N SER A 34 11.86 -3.19 4.11
CA SER A 34 10.69 -2.33 4.30
C SER A 34 9.45 -2.89 3.62
N THR A 35 9.57 -3.34 2.36
CA THR A 35 8.45 -3.96 1.64
C THR A 35 8.02 -5.29 2.25
N THR A 36 8.99 -6.08 2.73
CA THR A 36 8.68 -7.34 3.43
C THR A 36 7.87 -7.07 4.69
N LEU A 37 8.25 -6.09 5.50
CA LEU A 37 7.49 -5.69 6.70
C LEU A 37 6.14 -5.05 6.34
N HIS A 38 6.07 -4.30 5.25
CA HIS A 38 4.81 -3.76 4.75
C HIS A 38 3.80 -4.86 4.40
N PHE A 39 4.24 -6.03 3.93
CA PHE A 39 3.37 -7.18 3.67
C PHE A 39 2.70 -7.77 4.93
N LEU A 40 2.91 -7.21 6.12
CA LEU A 40 2.09 -7.48 7.30
C LEU A 40 0.68 -6.86 7.22
N TYR A 41 0.39 -6.00 6.22
CA TYR A 41 -0.92 -5.34 6.10
C TYR A 41 -2.12 -6.30 6.09
N PRO A 42 -2.08 -7.53 5.52
CA PRO A 42 -3.24 -8.43 5.58
C PRO A 42 -3.58 -8.85 7.02
N MET A 43 -2.53 -8.97 7.87
CA MET A 43 -2.71 -9.25 9.29
C MET A 43 -3.48 -8.11 9.96
N PHE A 44 -3.05 -6.87 9.77
CA PHE A 44 -3.73 -5.71 10.33
C PHE A 44 -5.14 -5.53 9.76
N THR A 45 -5.34 -5.82 8.46
CA THR A 45 -6.66 -5.77 7.83
C THR A 45 -7.63 -6.75 8.50
N VAL A 46 -7.22 -7.99 8.71
CA VAL A 46 -8.05 -9.01 9.39
C VAL A 46 -8.30 -8.63 10.85
N LEU A 47 -7.26 -8.16 11.55
CA LEU A 47 -7.37 -7.72 12.94
C LEU A 47 -8.37 -6.56 13.10
N PHE A 48 -8.25 -5.53 12.29
CA PHE A 48 -9.14 -4.37 12.33
C PHE A 48 -10.56 -4.71 11.87
N ALA A 49 -10.72 -5.57 10.84
CA ALA A 49 -12.02 -6.07 10.41
C ALA A 49 -12.73 -6.81 11.56
N TRP A 50 -12.00 -7.61 12.31
CA TRP A 50 -12.53 -8.29 13.49
C TRP A 50 -12.87 -7.31 14.63
N MET A 51 -11.95 -6.41 14.96
CA MET A 51 -12.13 -5.49 16.09
C MET A 51 -13.21 -4.42 15.84
N LEU A 52 -13.22 -3.81 14.65
CA LEU A 52 -14.08 -2.67 14.34
C LEU A 52 -15.44 -3.10 13.77
N PHE A 53 -15.45 -4.14 12.94
CA PHE A 53 -16.65 -4.58 12.22
C PHE A 53 -17.18 -5.94 12.69
N LYS A 54 -16.53 -6.54 13.72
CA LYS A 54 -16.90 -7.85 14.28
C LYS A 54 -16.94 -8.98 13.24
N GLN A 55 -16.22 -8.82 12.14
CA GLN A 55 -16.08 -9.82 11.09
C GLN A 55 -15.13 -10.92 11.57
N LYS A 56 -15.67 -12.09 11.88
CA LYS A 56 -14.84 -13.22 12.33
C LYS A 56 -14.03 -13.75 11.13
N PRO A 57 -12.69 -13.86 11.27
CA PRO A 57 -11.87 -14.43 10.21
C PRO A 57 -12.20 -15.92 10.02
N ASP A 58 -12.28 -16.34 8.77
CA ASP A 58 -12.40 -17.76 8.42
C ASP A 58 -11.06 -18.48 8.67
N LYS A 59 -11.13 -19.79 8.91
CA LYS A 59 -9.95 -20.65 9.19
C LYS A 59 -8.90 -20.54 8.09
N VAL A 60 -9.34 -20.45 6.83
CA VAL A 60 -8.43 -20.30 5.67
C VAL A 60 -7.66 -18.98 5.75
N LYS A 61 -8.33 -17.87 6.12
CA LYS A 61 -7.69 -16.56 6.32
C LYS A 61 -6.66 -16.60 7.44
N ILE A 62 -6.95 -17.30 8.53
CA ILE A 62 -6.01 -17.46 9.65
C ILE A 62 -4.77 -18.24 9.22
N ILE A 63 -4.92 -19.36 8.52
CA ILE A 63 -3.79 -20.15 8.02
C ILE A 63 -2.94 -19.34 7.04
N ALA A 64 -3.56 -18.67 6.08
CA ALA A 64 -2.86 -17.81 5.13
C ALA A 64 -2.07 -16.70 5.84
N LEU A 65 -2.65 -16.12 6.89
CA LEU A 65 -2.03 -15.10 7.70
C LEU A 65 -0.80 -15.62 8.44
N MET A 66 -0.90 -16.80 9.06
CA MET A 66 0.23 -17.44 9.73
C MET A 66 1.37 -17.77 8.78
N LEU A 67 1.06 -18.24 7.57
CA LEU A 67 2.06 -18.47 6.53
C LEU A 67 2.73 -17.19 6.07
N ALA A 68 1.96 -16.11 5.84
CA ALA A 68 2.50 -14.82 5.43
C ALA A 68 3.41 -14.21 6.52
N THR A 69 2.97 -14.23 7.78
CA THR A 69 3.77 -13.70 8.90
C THR A 69 5.05 -14.52 9.16
N SER A 70 5.00 -15.85 9.01
CA SER A 70 6.18 -16.70 9.12
C SER A 70 7.17 -16.42 7.97
N GLY A 71 6.69 -16.19 6.75
CA GLY A 71 7.52 -15.78 5.62
C GLY A 71 8.24 -14.46 5.87
N VAL A 72 7.53 -13.47 6.42
CA VAL A 72 8.14 -12.19 6.83
C VAL A 72 9.21 -12.39 7.90
N ALA A 73 8.93 -13.19 8.94
CA ALA A 73 9.87 -13.48 10.01
C ALA A 73 11.15 -14.16 9.50
N LEU A 74 11.03 -15.09 8.55
CA LEU A 74 12.18 -15.75 7.92
C LEU A 74 13.00 -14.78 7.05
N ALA A 75 12.32 -13.89 6.31
CA ALA A 75 12.99 -12.92 5.46
C ALA A 75 13.75 -11.84 6.25
N THR A 76 13.27 -11.50 7.45
CA THR A 76 13.90 -10.49 8.32
C THR A 76 15.02 -11.05 9.18
N GLY A 77 15.09 -12.36 9.40
CA GLY A 77 16.02 -13.00 10.36
C GLY A 77 17.50 -12.87 10.04
N ASN A 78 17.90 -12.44 8.85
CA ASN A 78 19.30 -12.34 8.40
C ASN A 78 19.74 -10.91 8.07
N SER A 79 19.05 -9.89 8.54
CA SER A 79 19.41 -8.49 8.21
C SER A 79 20.32 -7.90 9.28
N ASP A 80 21.55 -7.55 8.91
CA ASP A 80 22.56 -6.97 9.80
C ASP A 80 22.32 -5.50 10.18
N SER A 81 21.32 -4.85 9.57
CA SER A 81 21.01 -3.43 9.80
C SER A 81 19.60 -3.23 10.34
N PHE A 82 19.44 -3.40 11.64
CA PHE A 82 18.18 -3.09 12.32
C PHE A 82 18.12 -1.64 12.80
N ALA A 83 17.78 -0.71 11.93
CA ALA A 83 17.33 0.60 12.40
C ALA A 83 15.88 0.47 12.89
N LEU A 84 15.69 0.52 14.21
CA LEU A 84 14.35 0.41 14.84
C LEU A 84 13.35 1.41 14.27
N SER A 85 13.82 2.63 13.93
CA SER A 85 13.02 3.65 13.26
C SER A 85 12.46 3.17 11.91
N GLY A 86 13.26 2.51 11.08
CA GLY A 86 12.83 1.98 9.80
C GLY A 86 11.80 0.85 9.94
N ILE A 87 12.00 -0.04 10.94
CA ILE A 87 11.03 -1.11 11.25
C ILE A 87 9.68 -0.51 11.67
N ILE A 88 9.69 0.48 12.57
CA ILE A 88 8.47 1.14 13.04
C ILE A 88 7.75 1.81 11.87
N LEU A 89 8.48 2.51 10.99
CA LEU A 89 7.91 3.14 9.79
C LEU A 89 7.31 2.09 8.85
N ALA A 90 8.02 1.01 8.55
CA ALA A 90 7.52 -0.04 7.67
C ALA A 90 6.24 -0.70 8.22
N VAL A 91 6.20 -1.00 9.51
CA VAL A 91 5.00 -1.55 10.17
C VAL A 91 3.88 -0.51 10.20
N ALA A 92 4.17 0.77 10.48
CA ALA A 92 3.17 1.84 10.43
C ALA A 92 2.56 1.98 9.03
N SER A 93 3.35 1.83 7.96
CA SER A 93 2.84 1.81 6.59
C SER A 93 1.89 0.64 6.34
N ALA A 94 2.14 -0.54 6.92
CA ALA A 94 1.23 -1.68 6.83
C ALA A 94 -0.10 -1.41 7.56
N VAL A 95 -0.06 -0.74 8.70
CA VAL A 95 -1.25 -0.32 9.46
C VAL A 95 -2.09 0.68 8.67
N THR A 96 -1.47 1.71 8.10
CA THR A 96 -2.18 2.70 7.28
C THR A 96 -2.76 2.08 6.01
N TYR A 97 -2.04 1.15 5.38
CA TYR A 97 -2.55 0.43 4.21
C TYR A 97 -3.74 -0.48 4.54
N ALA A 98 -3.73 -1.14 5.71
CA ALA A 98 -4.88 -1.89 6.20
C ALA A 98 -6.11 -0.98 6.39
N GLY A 99 -5.91 0.23 6.92
CA GLY A 99 -6.95 1.25 7.02
C GLY A 99 -7.49 1.68 5.65
N TYR A 100 -6.62 1.82 4.65
CA TYR A 100 -7.01 2.09 3.26
C TYR A 100 -7.90 0.97 2.70
N LEU A 101 -7.50 -0.30 2.82
CA LEU A 101 -8.27 -1.43 2.31
C LEU A 101 -9.65 -1.53 2.96
N LEU A 102 -9.71 -1.41 4.28
CA LEU A 102 -10.97 -1.40 5.02
C LEU A 102 -11.84 -0.18 4.66
N GLY A 103 -11.23 0.98 4.46
CA GLY A 103 -11.92 2.17 4.01
C GLY A 103 -12.62 1.96 2.66
N ILE A 104 -11.98 1.27 1.72
CA ILE A 104 -12.61 0.91 0.44
C ILE A 104 -13.73 -0.11 0.65
N GLU A 105 -13.45 -1.18 1.39
CA GLU A 105 -14.39 -2.30 1.59
C GLU A 105 -15.66 -1.87 2.31
N GLN A 106 -15.54 -1.03 3.34
CA GLN A 106 -16.66 -0.63 4.21
C GLN A 106 -17.42 0.60 3.71
N THR A 107 -17.05 1.18 2.59
CA THR A 107 -17.70 2.38 2.03
C THR A 107 -18.35 2.10 0.67
N SER A 108 -19.05 3.08 0.13
CA SER A 108 -19.63 2.99 -1.22
C SER A 108 -18.60 2.86 -2.34
N VAL A 109 -17.31 3.07 -2.04
CA VAL A 109 -16.21 2.97 -3.01
C VAL A 109 -16.09 1.56 -3.58
N HIS A 110 -16.36 0.51 -2.79
CA HIS A 110 -16.34 -0.88 -3.28
C HIS A 110 -17.30 -1.15 -4.43
N LYS A 111 -18.35 -0.31 -4.61
CA LYS A 111 -19.32 -0.41 -5.70
C LYS A 111 -18.86 0.31 -6.97
N MET A 112 -17.79 1.11 -6.89
CA MET A 112 -17.23 1.78 -8.06
C MET A 112 -16.57 0.76 -8.99
N ASP A 113 -16.57 1.09 -10.27
CA ASP A 113 -15.73 0.39 -11.23
C ASP A 113 -14.25 0.47 -10.79
N SER A 114 -13.58 -0.69 -10.73
CA SER A 114 -12.21 -0.82 -10.19
C SER A 114 -11.21 0.07 -10.93
N MET A 115 -11.34 0.21 -12.25
CA MET A 115 -10.47 1.07 -13.06
C MET A 115 -10.65 2.54 -12.72
N LYS A 116 -11.91 2.97 -12.55
CA LYS A 116 -12.22 4.36 -12.14
C LYS A 116 -11.70 4.64 -10.74
N ALA A 117 -11.92 3.73 -9.81
CA ALA A 117 -11.45 3.88 -8.44
C ALA A 117 -9.92 4.00 -8.40
N MET A 118 -9.20 3.12 -9.11
CA MET A 118 -7.75 3.13 -9.21
C MET A 118 -7.22 4.43 -9.83
N PHE A 119 -7.82 4.88 -10.93
CA PHE A 119 -7.44 6.12 -11.61
C PHE A 119 -7.53 7.35 -10.69
N TYR A 120 -8.67 7.54 -10.05
CA TYR A 120 -8.86 8.67 -9.14
C TYR A 120 -8.00 8.56 -7.88
N MET A 121 -7.80 7.34 -7.37
CA MET A 121 -6.92 7.10 -6.24
C MET A 121 -5.48 7.51 -6.53
N CYS A 122 -4.94 7.14 -7.71
CA CYS A 122 -3.60 7.55 -8.13
C CYS A 122 -3.48 9.08 -8.22
N ILE A 123 -4.52 9.76 -8.75
CA ILE A 123 -4.55 11.23 -8.81
C ILE A 123 -4.54 11.83 -7.41
N PHE A 124 -5.43 11.41 -6.53
CA PHE A 124 -5.53 11.97 -5.18
C PHE A 124 -4.28 11.67 -4.33
N CYS A 125 -3.75 10.45 -4.42
CA CYS A 125 -2.52 10.09 -3.75
C CYS A 125 -1.33 10.92 -4.28
N GLY A 126 -1.16 10.97 -5.59
CA GLY A 126 -0.09 11.74 -6.23
C GLY A 126 -0.16 13.23 -5.91
N MET A 127 -1.35 13.84 -5.98
CA MET A 127 -1.55 15.24 -5.59
C MET A 127 -1.20 15.48 -4.12
N THR A 128 -1.61 14.57 -3.23
CA THR A 128 -1.34 14.72 -1.79
C THR A 128 0.15 14.61 -1.51
N VAL A 129 0.84 13.61 -2.05
CA VAL A 129 2.29 13.45 -1.89
C VAL A 129 3.03 14.67 -2.46
N SER A 130 2.66 15.12 -3.67
CA SER A 130 3.26 16.30 -4.29
C SER A 130 3.07 17.56 -3.45
N LEU A 131 1.90 17.76 -2.86
CA LEU A 131 1.63 18.92 -1.98
C LEU A 131 2.49 18.91 -0.72
N PHE A 132 2.81 17.73 -0.18
CA PHE A 132 3.69 17.59 0.98
C PHE A 132 5.17 17.79 0.62
N ASP A 133 5.61 17.37 -0.55
CA ASP A 133 7.02 17.43 -0.96
C ASP A 133 7.40 18.75 -1.63
N LEU A 134 6.43 19.45 -2.24
CA LEU A 134 6.67 20.75 -2.89
C LEU A 134 7.31 21.79 -1.94
N PRO A 135 6.78 22.01 -0.70
CA PRO A 135 7.38 22.98 0.22
C PRO A 135 8.73 22.54 0.78
N ARG A 136 9.04 21.24 0.72
CA ARG A 136 10.30 20.65 1.20
C ARG A 136 11.42 20.70 0.16
N GLY A 137 11.10 21.05 -1.08
CA GLY A 137 12.06 21.05 -2.17
C GLY A 137 12.52 19.65 -2.61
N ASN A 138 11.79 18.61 -2.22
CA ASN A 138 12.15 17.22 -2.53
C ASN A 138 11.73 16.80 -3.95
N ILE A 139 11.00 17.65 -4.68
CA ILE A 139 10.57 17.34 -6.02
C ILE A 139 11.72 17.54 -7.00
N VAL A 140 12.16 16.47 -7.61
CA VAL A 140 13.17 16.50 -8.68
C VAL A 140 12.46 16.80 -10.00
N TYR A 141 12.66 18.01 -10.53
CA TYR A 141 12.03 18.44 -11.80
C TYR A 141 12.75 17.95 -13.05
N ALA A 142 14.04 17.63 -12.94
CA ALA A 142 14.86 17.14 -14.03
C ALA A 142 15.28 15.69 -13.76
N LEU A 143 14.49 14.76 -14.26
CA LEU A 143 14.87 13.34 -14.26
C LEU A 143 15.63 12.99 -15.53
N GLU A 144 16.68 12.20 -15.41
CA GLU A 144 17.35 11.65 -16.58
C GLU A 144 16.34 10.86 -17.45
N PRO A 145 16.40 10.99 -18.78
CA PRO A 145 15.46 10.31 -19.71
C PRO A 145 15.37 8.80 -19.47
N LEU A 146 16.49 8.18 -19.06
CA LEU A 146 16.56 6.77 -18.75
C LEU A 146 15.72 6.42 -17.50
N VAL A 147 15.77 7.24 -16.45
CA VAL A 147 14.98 7.06 -15.22
C VAL A 147 13.48 7.19 -15.53
N LEU A 148 13.10 8.16 -16.35
CA LEU A 148 11.72 8.33 -16.81
C LEU A 148 11.23 7.10 -17.58
N LEU A 149 12.06 6.59 -18.50
CA LEU A 149 11.74 5.39 -19.28
C LEU A 149 11.54 4.16 -18.38
N TYR A 150 12.46 3.90 -17.44
CA TYR A 150 12.32 2.78 -16.51
C TYR A 150 11.11 2.93 -15.61
N THR A 151 10.85 4.11 -15.08
CA THR A 151 9.67 4.38 -14.24
C THR A 151 8.38 4.14 -15.02
N PHE A 152 8.33 4.60 -16.28
CA PHE A 152 7.18 4.37 -17.15
C PHE A 152 6.97 2.88 -17.43
N ILE A 153 8.02 2.15 -17.84
CA ILE A 153 7.94 0.72 -18.11
C ILE A 153 7.49 -0.06 -16.87
N LEU A 154 8.08 0.22 -15.71
CA LEU A 154 7.71 -0.44 -14.45
C LEU A 154 6.27 -0.14 -14.06
N SER A 155 5.82 1.10 -14.20
CA SER A 155 4.45 1.49 -13.86
C SER A 155 3.43 0.80 -14.76
N VAL A 156 3.68 0.77 -16.06
CA VAL A 156 2.80 0.11 -17.04
C VAL A 156 2.81 -1.41 -16.83
N ALA A 157 3.99 -2.02 -16.70
CA ALA A 157 4.12 -3.45 -16.49
C ALA A 157 3.42 -3.90 -15.21
N ASN A 158 3.65 -3.20 -14.10
CA ASN A 158 3.04 -3.54 -12.81
C ASN A 158 1.51 -3.40 -12.85
N SER A 159 1.00 -2.30 -13.42
CA SER A 159 -0.44 -2.08 -13.54
C SER A 159 -1.11 -3.07 -14.49
N ALA A 160 -0.52 -3.34 -15.66
CA ALA A 160 -1.05 -4.28 -16.63
C ALA A 160 -1.05 -5.72 -16.08
N PHE A 161 0.06 -6.15 -15.45
CA PHE A 161 0.17 -7.48 -14.85
C PHE A 161 -0.83 -7.68 -13.72
N ALA A 162 -0.94 -6.71 -12.81
CA ALA A 162 -1.90 -6.78 -11.70
C ALA A 162 -3.35 -6.88 -12.22
N TYR A 163 -3.68 -6.13 -13.27
CA TYR A 163 -5.02 -6.15 -13.86
C TYR A 163 -5.34 -7.48 -14.56
N VAL A 164 -4.41 -8.00 -15.35
CA VAL A 164 -4.58 -9.30 -16.02
C VAL A 164 -4.73 -10.43 -15.00
N LEU A 165 -3.88 -10.47 -13.97
CA LEU A 165 -3.96 -11.47 -12.91
C LEU A 165 -5.28 -11.37 -12.13
N LEU A 166 -5.77 -10.15 -11.88
CA LEU A 166 -7.05 -9.94 -11.20
C LEU A 166 -8.21 -10.46 -12.03
N ILE A 167 -8.25 -10.19 -13.34
CA ILE A 167 -9.31 -10.68 -14.26
C ILE A 167 -9.26 -12.20 -14.35
N VAL A 168 -8.08 -12.77 -14.48
CA VAL A 168 -7.92 -14.24 -14.57
C VAL A 168 -8.34 -14.89 -13.25
N GLY A 169 -7.92 -14.33 -12.11
CA GLY A 169 -8.26 -14.85 -10.78
C GLY A 169 -9.75 -14.76 -10.43
N VAL A 170 -10.47 -13.78 -10.97
CA VAL A 170 -11.93 -13.67 -10.77
C VAL A 170 -12.73 -14.62 -11.68
N LYS A 171 -12.14 -15.07 -12.80
CA LYS A 171 -12.79 -15.99 -13.74
C LYS A 171 -12.55 -17.47 -13.45
N LEU A 172 -11.63 -17.79 -12.56
CA LEU A 172 -11.37 -19.14 -12.05
C LEU A 172 -12.18 -19.44 -10.79
#